data_d5ea93a8279141b4571f8cabfe0eb787
#
_entry.id   d5ea93a8279141b4571f8cabfe0eb787
#
_cell.length_a   1.000
_cell.length_b   1.000
_cell.length_c   1.000
_cell.angle_alpha   90.00
_cell.angle_beta   90.00
_cell.angle_gamma   90.00
#
_symmetry.space_group_name_H-M   'P 1'
#
loop_
_entity.id
_entity.type
_entity.pdbx_description
1 polymer ?
#
loop_
_entity_poly.entity_id
_entity_poly.type
_entity_poly.pdbx_seq_one_letter_code
_entity_poly.pdbx_strand_id
1 'polypeptide(L)'
;MLTDAQSEFVNGNYDKAISLARSVAKVSTNRAWRIIGAAACRNKDLKLVGDAYRKLDNAARQYLIYVCQREGIVQNGNAFKLSE
;
A
#
# COMPACT_ATOMS: atom_id res chain seq x y z
N MET A 1 -12.26 -2.13 -10.49
CA MET A 1 -11.14 -2.15 -11.43
C MET A 1 -9.96 -1.36 -10.88
N LEU A 2 -8.75 -1.72 -11.30
CA LEU A 2 -7.55 -1.04 -10.81
C LEU A 2 -7.52 0.45 -11.16
N THR A 3 -8.04 0.80 -12.33
CA THR A 3 -8.11 2.22 -12.72
C THR A 3 -8.95 3.03 -11.74
N ASP A 4 -10.05 2.45 -11.26
CA ASP A 4 -10.90 3.13 -10.28
C ASP A 4 -10.19 3.25 -8.93
N ALA A 5 -9.49 2.19 -8.51
CA ALA A 5 -8.73 2.21 -7.26
C ALA A 5 -7.64 3.28 -7.31
N GLN A 6 -6.93 3.39 -8.43
CA GLN A 6 -5.88 4.38 -8.60
C GLN A 6 -6.45 5.79 -8.58
N SER A 7 -7.60 5.99 -9.23
CA SER A 7 -8.27 7.28 -9.26
C SER A 7 -8.67 7.70 -7.84
N GLU A 8 -9.24 6.79 -7.05
CA GLU A 8 -9.60 7.10 -5.68
C GLU A 8 -8.38 7.41 -4.83
N PHE A 9 -7.27 6.70 -5.07
CA PHE A 9 -6.02 6.97 -4.37
C PHE A 9 -5.52 8.39 -4.65
N VAL A 10 -5.52 8.80 -5.92
CA VAL A 10 -5.07 10.13 -6.31
C VAL A 10 -5.95 11.21 -5.69
N ASN A 11 -7.24 10.93 -5.56
CA ASN A 11 -8.21 11.86 -4.98
C ASN A 11 -8.20 11.88 -3.44
N GLY A 12 -7.35 11.08 -2.82
CA GLY A 12 -7.26 11.04 -1.36
C GLY A 12 -8.27 10.14 -0.69
N ASN A 13 -9.04 9.37 -1.45
CA ASN A 13 -10.05 8.44 -0.89
C ASN A 13 -9.41 7.08 -0.64
N TYR A 14 -8.53 7.02 0.35
CA TYR A 14 -7.66 5.86 0.55
C TYR A 14 -8.41 4.60 0.94
N ASP A 15 -9.42 4.69 1.79
CA ASP A 15 -10.21 3.52 2.19
C ASP A 15 -10.93 2.91 0.99
N LYS A 16 -11.48 3.76 0.13
CA LYS A 16 -12.17 3.30 -1.06
C LYS A 16 -11.18 2.71 -2.07
N ALA A 17 -10.01 3.33 -2.20
CA ALA A 17 -8.95 2.80 -3.06
C ALA A 17 -8.54 1.40 -2.61
N ILE A 18 -8.36 1.20 -1.31
CA ILE A 18 -8.01 -0.10 -0.75
C ILE A 18 -9.08 -1.13 -1.06
N SER A 19 -10.33 -0.78 -0.82
CA SER A 19 -11.45 -1.69 -1.05
C SER A 19 -11.54 -2.13 -2.51
N LEU A 20 -11.43 -1.17 -3.43
CA LEU A 20 -11.47 -1.46 -4.87
C LEU A 20 -10.28 -2.31 -5.31
N ALA A 21 -9.09 -2.01 -4.81
CA ALA A 21 -7.90 -2.78 -5.17
C ALA A 21 -7.98 -4.21 -4.64
N ARG A 22 -8.51 -4.40 -3.42
CA ARG A 22 -8.64 -5.74 -2.85
C ARG A 22 -9.59 -6.61 -3.66
N SER A 23 -10.61 -6.01 -4.28
CA SER A 23 -11.57 -6.76 -5.07
C SER A 23 -10.95 -7.41 -6.31
N VAL A 24 -9.80 -6.90 -6.78
CA VAL A 24 -9.12 -7.44 -7.96
C VAL A 24 -7.74 -8.00 -7.64
N ALA A 25 -7.41 -8.12 -6.35
CA ALA A 25 -6.06 -8.54 -5.94
C ALA A 25 -5.69 -9.95 -6.40
N LYS A 26 -6.67 -10.84 -6.56
CA LYS A 26 -6.42 -12.20 -7.02
C LYS A 26 -5.98 -12.24 -8.48
N VAL A 27 -6.45 -11.29 -9.28
CA VAL A 27 -6.16 -11.26 -10.73
C VAL A 27 -4.90 -10.44 -10.99
N SER A 28 -4.75 -9.31 -10.31
CA SER A 28 -3.62 -8.39 -10.52
C SER A 28 -2.93 -8.14 -9.19
N THR A 29 -2.37 -9.20 -8.60
CA THR A 29 -1.85 -9.20 -7.24
C THR A 29 -0.84 -8.07 -6.99
N ASN A 30 0.22 -8.01 -7.80
CA ASN A 30 1.29 -7.04 -7.55
C ASN A 30 0.79 -5.60 -7.71
N ARG A 31 0.04 -5.33 -8.76
CA ARG A 31 -0.47 -3.98 -9.03
C ARG A 31 -1.47 -3.55 -7.96
N ALA A 32 -2.38 -4.47 -7.58
CA ALA A 32 -3.39 -4.17 -6.56
C ALA A 32 -2.73 -3.89 -5.21
N TRP A 33 -1.77 -4.72 -4.80
CA TRP A 33 -1.12 -4.55 -3.52
C TRP A 33 -0.20 -3.33 -3.47
N ARG A 34 0.30 -2.85 -4.60
CA ARG A 34 1.01 -1.57 -4.63
C ARG A 34 0.08 -0.42 -4.25
N ILE A 35 -1.13 -0.42 -4.78
CA ILE A 35 -2.13 0.61 -4.43
C ILE A 35 -2.54 0.47 -2.97
N ILE A 36 -2.83 -0.76 -2.52
CA ILE A 36 -3.23 -1.02 -1.15
C ILE A 36 -2.14 -0.55 -0.19
N GLY A 37 -0.88 -0.90 -0.47
CA GLY A 37 0.23 -0.52 0.39
C GLY A 37 0.42 0.98 0.46
N ALA A 38 0.38 1.67 -0.67
CA ALA A 38 0.54 3.12 -0.69
C ALA A 38 -0.59 3.80 0.06
N ALA A 39 -1.83 3.35 -0.14
CA ALA A 39 -2.98 3.92 0.57
C ALA A 39 -2.89 3.65 2.07
N ALA A 40 -2.43 2.45 2.45
CA ALA A 40 -2.23 2.11 3.86
C ALA A 40 -1.18 3.02 4.51
N CYS A 41 -0.10 3.35 3.79
CA CYS A 41 0.89 4.31 4.29
C CYS A 41 0.25 5.66 4.56
N ARG A 42 -0.60 6.13 3.65
CA ARG A 42 -1.27 7.41 3.82
C ARG A 42 -2.23 7.39 5.01
N ASN A 43 -2.89 6.26 5.24
CA ASN A 43 -3.80 6.08 6.37
C ASN A 43 -3.07 5.72 7.66
N LYS A 44 -1.77 5.48 7.60
CA LYS A 44 -0.96 5.04 8.72
C LYS A 44 -1.44 3.70 9.30
N ASP A 45 -1.96 2.84 8.43
CA ASP A 45 -2.39 1.50 8.82
C ASP A 45 -1.19 0.55 8.72
N LEU A 46 -0.43 0.48 9.79
CA LEU A 46 0.84 -0.24 9.81
C LEU A 46 0.70 -1.73 9.54
N LYS A 47 -0.38 -2.33 10.02
CA LYS A 47 -0.63 -3.75 9.80
C LYS A 47 -0.86 -4.03 8.32
N LEU A 48 -1.65 -3.19 7.66
CA LEU A 48 -1.95 -3.37 6.25
C LEU A 48 -0.72 -3.09 5.38
N VAL A 49 0.13 -2.15 5.79
CA VAL A 49 1.40 -1.90 5.11
C VAL A 49 2.25 -3.17 5.15
N GLY A 50 2.35 -3.82 6.30
CA GLY A 50 3.09 -5.07 6.43
C GLY A 50 2.52 -6.18 5.57
N ASP A 51 1.19 -6.29 5.51
CA ASP A 51 0.54 -7.29 4.66
C ASP A 51 0.87 -7.05 3.19
N ALA A 52 0.81 -5.79 2.74
CA ALA A 52 1.15 -5.43 1.37
C ALA A 52 2.62 -5.75 1.06
N TYR A 53 3.50 -5.44 1.98
CA TYR A 53 4.93 -5.72 1.81
C TYR A 53 5.17 -7.20 1.53
N ARG A 54 4.50 -8.07 2.26
CA ARG A 54 4.66 -9.52 2.07
C ARG A 54 4.10 -10.01 0.75
N LYS A 55 3.13 -9.30 0.16
CA LYS A 55 2.52 -9.69 -1.11
C LYS A 55 3.26 -9.17 -2.33
N LEU A 56 4.17 -8.21 -2.15
CA LEU A 56 4.84 -7.54 -3.26
C LEU A 56 6.18 -8.18 -3.60
N ASP A 57 6.61 -8.01 -4.85
CA ASP A 57 7.95 -8.41 -5.28
C ASP A 57 8.98 -7.37 -4.82
N ASN A 58 10.27 -7.66 -5.06
CA ASN A 58 11.35 -6.80 -4.56
C ASN A 58 11.27 -5.37 -5.07
N ALA A 59 10.99 -5.18 -6.35
CA ALA A 59 10.91 -3.84 -6.93
C ALA A 59 9.77 -3.04 -6.30
N ALA A 60 8.61 -3.68 -6.18
CA ALA A 60 7.45 -3.02 -5.58
C ALA A 60 7.63 -2.77 -4.08
N ARG A 61 8.37 -3.66 -3.40
CA ARG A 61 8.71 -3.45 -1.98
C ARG A 61 9.54 -2.19 -1.78
N GLN A 62 10.53 -1.95 -2.66
CA GLN A 62 11.34 -0.74 -2.56
C GLN A 62 10.50 0.50 -2.75
N TYR A 63 9.57 0.46 -3.68
CA TYR A 63 8.64 1.56 -3.89
C TYR A 63 7.79 1.81 -2.64
N LEU A 64 7.27 0.74 -2.04
CA LEU A 64 6.45 0.84 -0.84
C LEU A 64 7.23 1.46 0.32
N ILE A 65 8.47 1.00 0.53
CA ILE A 65 9.33 1.54 1.58
C ILE A 65 9.52 3.06 1.38
N TYR A 66 9.79 3.47 0.15
CA TYR A 66 10.00 4.88 -0.17
C TYR A 66 8.75 5.72 0.12
N VAL A 67 7.59 5.27 -0.34
CA VAL A 67 6.33 5.98 -0.12
C VAL A 67 6.02 6.09 1.37
N CYS A 68 6.22 5.00 2.12
CA CYS A 68 5.95 4.99 3.55
C CYS A 68 6.89 5.89 4.32
N GLN A 69 8.17 5.97 3.92
CA GLN A 69 9.12 6.86 4.57
C GLN A 69 8.66 8.33 4.48
N ARG A 70 8.09 8.69 3.35
CA ARG A 70 7.57 10.05 3.18
C ARG A 70 6.40 10.35 4.11
N GLU A 71 5.72 9.31 4.60
CA GLU A 71 4.61 9.45 5.54
C GLU A 71 5.04 9.23 6.99
N GLY A 72 6.34 9.14 7.24
CA GLY A 72 6.85 8.94 8.59
C GLY A 72 6.76 7.50 9.07
N ILE A 73 6.70 6.55 8.15
CA ILE A 73 6.63 5.13 8.46
C ILE A 73 7.93 4.48 8.02
N VAL A 74 8.58 3.75 8.92
CA VAL A 74 9.85 3.09 8.63
C VAL A 74 9.74 1.59 8.76
N GLN A 75 10.55 0.89 7.98
CA GLN A 75 10.59 -0.57 8.00
C GLN A 75 11.34 -1.06 9.24
N ASN A 76 10.81 -2.13 9.84
CA ASN A 76 11.43 -2.81 10.97
C ASN A 76 11.29 -4.31 10.71
N GLY A 77 12.26 -4.91 9.97
CA GLY A 77 12.15 -6.28 9.51
C GLY A 77 11.06 -6.40 8.46
N ASN A 78 10.11 -7.31 8.68
CA ASN A 78 8.95 -7.46 7.79
C ASN A 78 7.75 -6.64 8.26
N ALA A 79 7.95 -5.81 9.27
CA ALA A 79 6.90 -4.97 9.82
C ALA A 79 7.24 -3.50 9.59
N PHE A 80 6.29 -2.63 9.88
CA PHE A 80 6.47 -1.19 9.76
C PHE A 80 6.04 -0.51 11.04
N LYS A 81 6.67 0.61 11.35
CA LYS A 81 6.35 1.39 12.54
C LYS A 81 6.44 2.87 12.22
N LEU A 82 5.82 3.69 13.06
CA LEU A 82 5.94 5.12 12.92
C LEU A 82 7.33 5.59 13.33
N SER A 83 7.89 6.49 12.53
CA SER A 83 9.14 7.16 12.87
C SER A 83 8.88 8.17 13.97
N GLU A 84 9.81 8.27 14.87
CA GLU A 84 9.67 9.27 15.94
C GLU A 84 10.47 10.50 15.68
#